data_92bedb34ccccc052450ef0cfb6ee9611
#
_entry.id   92bedb34ccccc052450ef0cfb6ee9611
#
_cell.length_a   1.000
_cell.length_b   1.000
_cell.length_c   1.000
_cell.angle_alpha   90.00
_cell.angle_beta   90.00
_cell.angle_gamma   90.00
#
_symmetry.space_group_name_H-M   'P 1'
#
loop_
_entity.id
_entity.type
_entity.pdbx_description
1 polymer ?
#
loop_
_entity_poly.entity_id
_entity_poly.type
_entity_poly.pdbx_seq_one_letter_code
_entity_poly.pdbx_strand_id
1 'polypeptide(L)'
;MKIILMVNITKLQNSYLRIKDFINKTPILISERLNQDFNASFYLKNEVDQVTGSFKIRGALSALSKLKEKNINGVVAYSSGNHAQGVSKAAQIFGMHAIIVMPEDAPQNKIDKTLANGAEVVPVSYTHLRAHETTPH
;
A
#
# COMPACT_ATOMS: atom_id res chain seq x y z
N MET A 1 13.97 28.04 4.01
CA MET A 1 14.10 27.16 5.22
C MET A 1 13.57 25.77 4.84
N LYS A 2 14.46 24.80 4.59
CA LYS A 2 14.03 23.41 4.28
C LYS A 2 13.51 22.81 5.59
N ILE A 3 12.21 22.57 5.68
CA ILE A 3 11.64 21.73 6.74
C ILE A 3 12.09 20.30 6.41
N ILE A 4 13.15 19.83 7.06
CA ILE A 4 13.46 18.41 7.10
C ILE A 4 12.35 17.79 7.92
N LEU A 5 11.45 17.08 7.28
CA LEU A 5 10.45 16.26 7.96
C LEU A 5 11.19 15.14 8.69
N MET A 6 11.65 15.40 9.91
CA MET A 6 12.28 14.37 10.73
C MET A 6 11.26 13.27 11.00
N VAL A 7 11.58 12.05 10.56
CA VAL A 7 10.80 10.87 10.85
C VAL A 7 10.72 10.71 12.37
N ASN A 8 9.52 10.82 12.91
CA ASN A 8 9.31 10.67 14.36
C ASN A 8 9.15 9.20 14.69
N ILE A 9 10.15 8.63 15.40
CA ILE A 9 10.19 7.22 15.77
C ILE A 9 8.96 6.79 16.60
N THR A 10 8.49 7.65 17.49
CA THR A 10 7.29 7.38 18.32
C THR A 10 6.05 7.23 17.44
N LYS A 11 5.90 8.06 16.40
CA LYS A 11 4.78 7.94 15.45
C LYS A 11 4.85 6.63 14.67
N LEU A 12 6.06 6.17 14.29
CA LEU A 12 6.26 4.89 13.63
C LEU A 12 5.92 3.71 14.56
N GLN A 13 6.39 3.74 15.80
CA GLN A 13 6.09 2.73 16.79
C GLN A 13 4.57 2.64 17.06
N ASN A 14 3.91 3.77 17.26
CA ASN A 14 2.46 3.81 17.45
C ASN A 14 1.70 3.30 16.23
N SER A 15 2.19 3.59 15.02
CA SER A 15 1.64 3.03 13.78
C SER A 15 1.79 1.51 13.73
N TYR A 16 2.98 1.01 14.06
CA TYR A 16 3.23 -0.43 14.13
C TYR A 16 2.32 -1.14 15.14
N LEU A 17 2.16 -0.59 16.34
CA LEU A 17 1.30 -1.17 17.37
C LEU A 17 -0.16 -1.33 16.91
N ARG A 18 -0.68 -0.40 16.09
CA ARG A 18 -2.04 -0.51 15.56
C ARG A 18 -2.21 -1.59 14.49
N ILE A 19 -1.13 -1.97 13.80
CA ILE A 19 -1.23 -2.87 12.65
C ILE A 19 -0.54 -4.22 12.84
N LYS A 20 0.22 -4.41 13.92
CA LYS A 20 1.09 -5.58 14.14
C LYS A 20 0.37 -6.92 14.05
N ASP A 21 -0.90 -6.98 14.45
CA ASP A 21 -1.69 -8.19 14.48
C ASP A 21 -2.29 -8.55 13.09
N PHE A 22 -2.15 -7.66 12.11
CA PHE A 22 -2.65 -7.81 10.74
C PHE A 22 -1.55 -7.99 9.69
N ILE A 23 -0.30 -8.02 10.11
CA ILE A 23 0.86 -8.11 9.22
C ILE A 23 1.80 -9.24 9.63
N ASN A 24 2.51 -9.78 8.64
CA ASN A 24 3.57 -10.76 8.89
C ASN A 24 4.85 -10.05 9.39
N LYS A 25 5.53 -10.65 10.36
CA LYS A 25 6.88 -10.27 10.73
C LYS A 25 7.84 -10.87 9.70
N THR A 26 8.07 -10.14 8.60
CA THR A 26 8.91 -10.60 7.52
C THR A 26 10.40 -10.62 7.89
N PRO A 27 11.20 -11.57 7.37
CA PRO A 27 12.63 -11.70 7.69
C PRO A 27 13.46 -10.56 7.06
N ILE A 28 14.65 -10.39 7.63
CA ILE A 28 15.72 -9.63 6.98
C ILE A 28 16.70 -10.65 6.41
N LEU A 29 16.95 -10.57 5.11
CA LEU A 29 17.88 -11.43 4.39
C LEU A 29 19.21 -10.69 4.18
N ILE A 30 20.29 -11.44 4.22
CA ILE A 30 21.64 -10.94 3.88
C ILE A 30 22.07 -11.66 2.60
N SER A 31 22.59 -10.90 1.64
CA SER A 31 23.12 -11.45 0.39
C SER A 31 24.65 -11.28 0.38
N GLU A 32 25.38 -12.35 0.60
CA GLU A 32 26.84 -12.33 0.53
C GLU A 32 27.35 -11.92 -0.84
N ARG A 33 26.67 -12.33 -1.91
CA ARG A 33 27.00 -11.94 -3.28
C ARG A 33 26.90 -10.43 -3.48
N LEU A 34 25.80 -9.80 -3.08
CA LEU A 34 25.65 -8.35 -3.18
C LEU A 34 26.69 -7.62 -2.31
N ASN A 35 26.97 -8.16 -1.13
CA ASN A 35 27.99 -7.57 -0.25
C ASN A 35 29.36 -7.56 -0.90
N GLN A 36 29.75 -8.64 -1.58
CA GLN A 36 31.03 -8.76 -2.32
C GLN A 36 31.04 -7.87 -3.57
N ASP A 37 29.98 -7.94 -4.41
CA ASP A 37 29.91 -7.21 -5.67
C ASP A 37 29.97 -5.69 -5.48
N PHE A 38 29.43 -5.17 -4.37
CA PHE A 38 29.33 -3.75 -4.09
C PHE A 38 30.19 -3.25 -2.92
N ASN A 39 30.97 -4.14 -2.31
CA ASN A 39 31.78 -3.84 -1.12
C ASN A 39 30.98 -3.08 -0.03
N ALA A 40 29.79 -3.58 0.27
CA ALA A 40 28.84 -2.97 1.21
C ALA A 40 28.07 -4.05 1.98
N SER A 41 27.38 -3.68 3.06
CA SER A 41 26.52 -4.59 3.82
C SER A 41 25.06 -4.35 3.45
N PHE A 42 24.46 -5.29 2.75
CA PHE A 42 23.04 -5.23 2.34
C PHE A 42 22.15 -6.02 3.29
N TYR A 43 21.15 -5.38 3.82
CA TYR A 43 20.08 -5.98 4.62
C TYR A 43 18.75 -5.80 3.88
N LEU A 44 18.22 -6.91 3.35
CA LEU A 44 17.04 -6.92 2.50
C LEU A 44 15.80 -7.30 3.32
N LYS A 45 14.93 -6.34 3.60
CA LYS A 45 13.63 -6.62 4.22
C LYS A 45 12.71 -7.31 3.24
N ASN A 46 12.43 -8.61 3.46
CA ASN A 46 11.65 -9.42 2.52
C ASN A 46 10.14 -9.18 2.66
N GLU A 47 9.63 -8.17 1.99
CA GLU A 47 8.20 -7.86 1.98
C GLU A 47 7.39 -8.65 0.92
N VAL A 48 8.03 -9.56 0.17
CA VAL A 48 7.31 -10.54 -0.67
C VAL A 48 6.51 -11.51 0.21
N ASP A 49 7.00 -11.82 1.40
CA ASP A 49 6.32 -12.68 2.39
C ASP A 49 5.22 -11.95 3.17
N GLN A 50 4.89 -10.72 2.82
CA GLN A 50 3.83 -9.95 3.47
C GLN A 50 2.45 -10.42 3.00
N VAL A 51 1.40 -10.18 3.79
CA VAL A 51 0.00 -10.60 3.58
C VAL A 51 -0.51 -10.36 2.15
N THR A 52 -0.09 -9.26 1.51
CA THR A 52 -0.45 -8.94 0.11
C THR A 52 0.73 -9.09 -0.86
N GLY A 53 1.81 -9.74 -0.45
CA GLY A 53 3.02 -9.91 -1.26
C GLY A 53 3.81 -8.60 -1.45
N SER A 54 3.58 -7.59 -0.64
CA SER A 54 4.32 -6.32 -0.70
C SER A 54 4.17 -5.48 0.57
N PHE A 55 5.08 -4.52 0.78
CA PHE A 55 5.05 -3.61 1.92
C PHE A 55 3.84 -2.66 1.95
N LYS A 56 3.09 -2.52 0.85
CA LYS A 56 1.98 -1.56 0.72
C LYS A 56 0.87 -1.77 1.75
N ILE A 57 0.65 -2.99 2.19
CA ILE A 57 -0.33 -3.31 3.22
C ILE A 57 -0.05 -2.58 4.54
N ARG A 58 1.21 -2.35 4.91
CA ARG A 58 1.58 -1.65 6.15
C ARG A 58 1.05 -0.21 6.16
N GLY A 59 1.29 0.52 5.07
CA GLY A 59 0.79 1.90 4.91
C GLY A 59 -0.73 1.96 4.83
N ALA A 60 -1.35 1.04 4.09
CA ALA A 60 -2.80 0.96 3.96
C ALA A 60 -3.47 0.70 5.32
N LEU A 61 -3.05 -0.31 6.07
CA LEU A 61 -3.56 -0.59 7.41
C LEU A 61 -3.37 0.60 8.35
N SER A 62 -2.19 1.23 8.34
CA SER A 62 -1.92 2.39 9.19
C SER A 62 -2.81 3.59 8.86
N ALA A 63 -3.11 3.83 7.59
CA ALA A 63 -4.00 4.91 7.17
C ALA A 63 -5.46 4.59 7.51
N LEU A 64 -5.94 3.41 7.13
CA LEU A 64 -7.33 3.01 7.31
C LEU A 64 -7.70 2.83 8.79
N SER A 65 -6.77 2.37 9.65
CA SER A 65 -7.02 2.32 11.10
C SER A 65 -7.38 3.69 11.66
N LYS A 66 -6.68 4.76 11.23
CA LYS A 66 -7.00 6.12 11.66
C LYS A 66 -8.33 6.65 11.10
N LEU A 67 -8.70 6.25 9.87
CA LEU A 67 -9.99 6.61 9.31
C LEU A 67 -11.11 5.91 10.06
N LYS A 68 -10.93 4.66 10.43
CA LYS A 68 -11.89 3.89 11.24
C LYS A 68 -12.11 4.51 12.62
N GLU A 69 -11.06 4.99 13.29
CA GLU A 69 -11.15 5.74 14.54
C GLU A 69 -12.01 7.01 14.41
N LYS A 70 -12.07 7.59 13.21
CA LYS A 70 -12.91 8.77 12.88
C LYS A 70 -14.31 8.41 12.37
N ASN A 71 -14.72 7.14 12.46
CA ASN A 71 -15.99 6.62 11.94
C ASN A 71 -16.16 6.80 10.42
N ILE A 72 -15.07 6.85 9.66
CA ILE A 72 -15.09 6.85 8.20
C ILE A 72 -15.19 5.39 7.75
N ASN A 73 -16.22 5.06 6.96
CA ASN A 73 -16.54 3.68 6.59
C ASN A 73 -16.25 3.36 5.11
N GLY A 74 -15.68 4.29 4.35
CA GLY A 74 -15.35 4.08 2.94
C GLY A 74 -14.09 4.79 2.51
N VAL A 75 -13.40 4.23 1.51
CA VAL A 75 -12.20 4.79 0.91
C VAL A 75 -12.22 4.63 -0.60
N VAL A 76 -11.61 5.57 -1.30
CA VAL A 76 -11.36 5.48 -2.74
C VAL A 76 -9.85 5.55 -2.96
N ALA A 77 -9.34 4.71 -3.85
CA ALA A 77 -7.94 4.76 -4.27
C ALA A 77 -7.80 4.54 -5.77
N TYR A 78 -6.82 5.19 -6.39
CA TYR A 78 -6.43 4.96 -7.77
C TYR A 78 -5.14 4.15 -7.80
N SER A 79 -5.18 2.91 -8.28
CA SER A 79 -4.00 2.06 -8.45
C SER A 79 -4.35 0.74 -9.12
N SER A 80 -3.53 0.28 -10.06
CA SER A 80 -3.61 -1.07 -10.67
C SER A 80 -2.61 -2.07 -10.09
N GLY A 81 -1.91 -1.73 -9.00
CA GLY A 81 -0.80 -2.52 -8.48
C GLY A 81 -0.93 -2.93 -7.02
N ASN A 82 0.20 -3.02 -6.36
CA ASN A 82 0.29 -3.45 -4.97
C ASN A 82 -0.42 -2.51 -3.98
N HIS A 83 -0.59 -1.24 -4.35
CA HIS A 83 -1.34 -0.30 -3.51
C HIS A 83 -2.84 -0.62 -3.51
N ALA A 84 -3.41 -0.94 -4.66
CA ALA A 84 -4.79 -1.41 -4.79
C ALA A 84 -5.05 -2.61 -3.87
N GLN A 85 -4.19 -3.62 -3.94
CA GLN A 85 -4.29 -4.81 -3.09
C GLN A 85 -4.12 -4.50 -1.60
N GLY A 86 -3.21 -3.58 -1.27
CA GLY A 86 -3.01 -3.15 0.12
C GLY A 86 -4.24 -2.44 0.68
N VAL A 87 -4.84 -1.51 -0.07
CA VAL A 87 -6.03 -0.76 0.35
C VAL A 87 -7.25 -1.66 0.45
N SER A 88 -7.52 -2.50 -0.57
CA SER A 88 -8.64 -3.43 -0.56
C SER A 88 -8.56 -4.41 0.60
N LYS A 89 -7.38 -4.98 0.86
CA LYS A 89 -7.17 -5.89 2.00
C LYS A 89 -7.33 -5.20 3.35
N ALA A 90 -6.79 -4.00 3.51
CA ALA A 90 -6.96 -3.23 4.74
C ALA A 90 -8.42 -2.83 4.97
N ALA A 91 -9.15 -2.45 3.92
CA ALA A 91 -10.58 -2.16 4.00
C ALA A 91 -11.39 -3.40 4.41
N GLN A 92 -11.09 -4.56 3.84
CA GLN A 92 -11.68 -5.84 4.24
C GLN A 92 -11.48 -6.12 5.74
N ILE A 93 -10.25 -5.95 6.23
CA ILE A 93 -9.90 -6.19 7.65
C ILE A 93 -10.70 -5.27 8.59
N PHE A 94 -10.86 -4.00 8.23
CA PHE A 94 -11.56 -3.03 9.07
C PHE A 94 -13.07 -2.93 8.80
N GLY A 95 -13.64 -3.77 7.92
CA GLY A 95 -15.05 -3.73 7.54
C GLY A 95 -15.45 -2.39 6.91
N MET A 96 -14.58 -1.84 6.04
CA MET A 96 -14.79 -0.59 5.31
C MET A 96 -15.11 -0.88 3.85
N HIS A 97 -15.93 -0.05 3.23
CA HIS A 97 -16.14 -0.09 1.79
C HIS A 97 -14.92 0.49 1.06
N ALA A 98 -14.47 -0.19 0.00
CA ALA A 98 -13.35 0.29 -0.81
C ALA A 98 -13.74 0.32 -2.29
N ILE A 99 -13.52 1.45 -2.93
CA ILE A 99 -13.61 1.62 -4.38
C ILE A 99 -12.19 1.81 -4.91
N ILE A 100 -11.77 0.93 -5.82
CA ILE A 100 -10.46 1.00 -6.44
C ILE A 100 -10.64 1.36 -7.92
N VAL A 101 -10.20 2.55 -8.26
CA VAL A 101 -10.17 3.02 -9.65
C VAL A 101 -8.92 2.45 -10.31
N MET A 102 -9.10 1.75 -11.44
CA MET A 102 -8.01 1.13 -12.20
C MET A 102 -8.09 1.51 -13.68
N PRO A 103 -6.96 1.60 -14.39
CA PRO A 103 -6.98 1.65 -15.85
C PRO A 103 -7.71 0.44 -16.44
N GLU A 104 -8.39 0.62 -17.57
CA GLU A 104 -9.11 -0.47 -18.27
C GLU A 104 -8.20 -1.63 -18.69
N ASP A 105 -6.93 -1.34 -18.95
CA ASP A 105 -5.90 -2.31 -19.32
C ASP A 105 -5.12 -2.87 -18.12
N ALA A 106 -5.62 -2.68 -16.91
CA ALA A 106 -5.00 -3.25 -15.71
C ALA A 106 -4.90 -4.78 -15.81
N PRO A 107 -3.78 -5.40 -15.37
CA PRO A 107 -3.61 -6.84 -15.44
C PRO A 107 -4.74 -7.57 -14.70
N GLN A 108 -5.36 -8.56 -15.36
CA GLN A 108 -6.53 -9.28 -14.83
C GLN A 108 -6.27 -9.87 -13.44
N ASN A 109 -5.09 -10.45 -13.21
CA ASN A 109 -4.72 -11.02 -11.92
C ASN A 109 -4.69 -9.98 -10.77
N LYS A 110 -4.53 -8.69 -11.09
CA LYS A 110 -4.57 -7.61 -10.09
C LYS A 110 -6.01 -7.19 -9.80
N ILE A 111 -6.84 -7.16 -10.83
CA ILE A 111 -8.30 -6.94 -10.71
C ILE A 111 -8.89 -8.03 -9.82
N ASP A 112 -8.64 -9.30 -10.16
CA ASP A 112 -9.19 -10.46 -9.45
C ASP A 112 -8.81 -10.46 -7.96
N LYS A 113 -7.56 -10.18 -7.65
CA LYS A 113 -7.09 -10.08 -6.25
C LYS A 113 -7.73 -8.93 -5.49
N THR A 114 -8.02 -7.82 -6.17
CA THR A 114 -8.68 -6.66 -5.56
C THR A 114 -10.14 -6.96 -5.27
N LEU A 115 -10.84 -7.58 -6.22
CA LEU A 115 -12.23 -8.06 -6.07
C LEU A 115 -12.34 -9.13 -4.97
N ALA A 116 -11.38 -10.07 -4.91
CA ALA A 116 -11.34 -11.11 -3.88
C ALA A 116 -11.20 -10.56 -2.45
N ASN A 117 -10.67 -9.35 -2.30
CA ASN A 117 -10.65 -8.63 -1.03
C ASN A 117 -11.97 -7.87 -0.73
N GLY A 118 -12.99 -8.00 -1.59
CA GLY A 118 -14.29 -7.36 -1.41
C GLY A 118 -14.35 -5.88 -1.79
N ALA A 119 -13.36 -5.36 -2.50
CA ALA A 119 -13.41 -4.00 -3.03
C ALA A 119 -14.18 -3.95 -4.37
N GLU A 120 -14.83 -2.83 -4.64
CA GLU A 120 -15.36 -2.49 -5.95
C GLU A 120 -14.22 -2.01 -6.86
N VAL A 121 -14.19 -2.47 -8.11
CA VAL A 121 -13.22 -2.00 -9.11
C VAL A 121 -13.95 -1.19 -10.16
N VAL A 122 -13.53 0.04 -10.35
CA VAL A 122 -14.06 0.96 -11.36
C VAL A 122 -13.01 1.16 -12.45
N PRO A 123 -13.22 0.60 -13.66
CA PRO A 123 -12.30 0.82 -14.77
C PRO A 123 -12.42 2.24 -15.31
N VAL A 124 -11.28 2.84 -15.69
CA VAL A 124 -11.22 4.17 -16.30
C VAL A 124 -10.31 4.18 -17.52
N SER A 125 -10.73 4.87 -18.56
CA SER A 125 -9.90 5.07 -19.74
C SER A 125 -8.82 6.13 -19.50
N TYR A 126 -7.62 5.92 -20.07
CA TYR A 126 -6.50 6.88 -20.00
C TYR A 126 -6.84 8.26 -20.58
N THR A 127 -7.80 8.34 -21.49
CA THR A 127 -8.23 9.62 -22.08
C THR A 127 -8.83 10.57 -21.06
N HIS A 128 -9.48 10.06 -20.01
CA HIS A 128 -10.03 10.88 -18.94
C HIS A 128 -8.99 11.32 -17.90
N LEU A 129 -7.91 10.56 -17.72
CA LEU A 129 -6.86 10.87 -16.74
C LEU A 129 -5.96 12.02 -17.22
N ARG A 130 -5.64 12.08 -18.52
CA ARG A 130 -4.83 13.17 -19.11
C ARG A 130 -5.53 14.54 -19.09
N ALA A 131 -6.85 14.58 -19.07
CA ALA A 131 -7.60 15.84 -19.08
C ALA A 131 -7.45 16.64 -17.77
N HIS A 132 -7.04 16.01 -16.66
CA HIS A 132 -6.86 16.65 -15.36
C HIS A 132 -5.40 17.02 -15.03
N GLU A 133 -4.42 16.52 -15.79
CA GLU A 133 -3.00 16.80 -15.55
C GLU A 133 -2.48 18.04 -16.32
N THR A 134 -3.27 18.65 -17.18
CA THR A 134 -2.85 19.72 -18.11
C THR A 134 -3.39 21.10 -17.78
N THR A 135 -3.69 21.43 -16.55
CA THR A 135 -3.85 22.85 -16.13
C THR A 135 -2.56 23.32 -15.47
N PRO A 136 -1.71 24.09 -16.20
CA PRO A 136 -0.60 24.77 -15.54
C PRO A 136 -1.17 25.92 -14.69
N HIS A 137 -0.77 25.92 -13.43
CA HIS A 137 -0.91 27.08 -12.54
C HIS A 137 0.33 27.95 -12.62
#